data_963026528319439701597efbecde8a10
#
_entry.id   963026528319439701597efbecde8a10
#
_cell.length_a   1.000
_cell.length_b   1.000
_cell.length_c   1.000
_cell.angle_alpha   90.00
_cell.angle_beta   90.00
_cell.angle_gamma   90.00
#
_symmetry.space_group_name_H-M   'P 1'
#
loop_
_entity.id
_entity.type
_entity.pdbx_description
1 polymer ?
#
loop_
_entity_poly.entity_id
_entity_poly.type
_entity_poly.pdbx_seq_one_letter_code
_entity_poly.pdbx_strand_id
1 'polypeptide(L)' 'MDKNKMIENAEKIMGVMKSGYRYTLSKLQEITAVASTDLCMAILLLIRDNRIRQFQCEEGVCYALVKKG' A
#
# COMPACT_ATOMS: atom_id res chain seq x y z
N MET A 1 1.57 -13.07 -11.19
CA MET A 1 2.47 -11.89 -11.17
C MET A 1 3.89 -12.32 -10.87
N ASP A 2 4.82 -11.76 -11.59
CA ASP A 2 6.25 -11.95 -11.37
C ASP A 2 6.64 -11.37 -10.00
N LYS A 3 7.45 -12.12 -9.26
CA LYS A 3 7.93 -11.71 -7.93
C LYS A 3 8.65 -10.36 -7.97
N ASN A 4 9.46 -10.12 -9.01
CA ASN A 4 10.17 -8.86 -9.15
C ASN A 4 9.21 -7.69 -9.39
N LYS A 5 8.15 -7.93 -10.14
CA LYS A 5 7.13 -6.92 -10.39
C LYS A 5 6.39 -6.55 -9.11
N MET A 6 6.10 -7.55 -8.28
CA MET A 6 5.44 -7.32 -6.99
C MET A 6 6.31 -6.45 -6.08
N ILE A 7 7.61 -6.73 -6.06
CA ILE A 7 8.57 -5.94 -5.26
C ILE A 7 8.66 -4.50 -5.79
N GLU A 8 8.72 -4.33 -7.10
CA GLU A 8 8.74 -3.00 -7.72
C GLU A 8 7.48 -2.20 -7.35
N ASN A 9 6.32 -2.85 -7.41
CA ASN A 9 5.06 -2.20 -7.07
C ASN A 9 5.03 -1.83 -5.59
N ALA A 10 5.54 -2.70 -4.72
CA ALA A 10 5.62 -2.42 -3.29
C ALA A 10 6.51 -1.20 -3.02
N GLU A 11 7.65 -1.10 -3.68
CA GLU A 11 8.54 0.06 -3.53
C GLU A 11 7.90 1.33 -4.06
N LYS A 12 7.14 1.24 -5.15
CA LYS A 12 6.40 2.38 -5.70
C LYS A 12 5.38 2.90 -4.68
N ILE A 13 4.64 1.98 -4.04
CA ILE A 13 3.66 2.33 -3.02
C ILE A 13 4.36 3.04 -1.85
N MET A 14 5.45 2.46 -1.35
CA MET A 14 6.20 3.05 -0.24
C MET A 14 6.72 4.44 -0.59
N GLY A 15 7.09 4.64 -1.85
CA GLY A 15 7.60 5.93 -2.31
C GLY A 15 6.55 7.04 -2.34
N VAL A 16 5.26 6.69 -2.48
CA VAL A 16 4.19 7.71 -2.54
C VAL A 16 3.46 7.89 -1.22
N MET A 17 3.56 6.93 -0.30
CA MET A 17 2.89 7.04 1.01
C MET A 17 3.72 7.90 1.95
N LYS A 18 3.05 8.84 2.61
CA LYS A 18 3.69 9.72 3.58
C LYS A 18 3.28 9.33 4.99
N SER A 19 4.22 9.42 5.92
CA SER A 19 3.97 9.13 7.32
C SER A 19 2.90 10.07 7.88
N GLY A 20 1.99 9.51 8.68
CA GLY A 20 0.92 10.28 9.31
C GLY A 20 -0.33 10.46 8.45
N TYR A 21 -0.31 9.98 7.20
CA TYR A 21 -1.48 10.04 6.31
C TYR A 21 -2.07 8.65 6.15
N ARG A 22 -3.35 8.61 5.83
CA ARG A 22 -4.05 7.37 5.52
C ARG A 22 -4.49 7.39 4.06
N TYR A 23 -4.54 6.20 3.46
CA TYR A 23 -4.85 6.05 2.04
C TYR A 23 -5.86 4.92 1.87
N THR A 24 -6.85 5.14 1.00
CA THR A 24 -7.73 4.05 0.55
C THR A 24 -7.06 3.34 -0.61
N LEU A 25 -7.55 2.14 -0.95
CA LEU A 25 -7.06 1.41 -2.11
C LEU A 25 -7.24 2.25 -3.38
N SER A 26 -8.40 2.90 -3.53
CA SER A 26 -8.68 3.78 -4.67
C SER A 26 -7.66 4.90 -4.78
N LYS A 27 -7.31 5.50 -3.65
CA LYS A 27 -6.34 6.60 -3.64
C LYS A 27 -4.96 6.10 -4.04
N LEU A 28 -4.54 4.96 -3.52
CA LEU A 28 -3.24 4.37 -3.88
C LEU A 28 -3.19 4.01 -5.36
N GLN A 29 -4.28 3.47 -5.90
CA GLN A 29 -4.38 3.15 -7.33
C GLN A 29 -4.24 4.41 -8.17
N GLU A 30 -4.92 5.49 -7.77
CA GLU A 30 -4.88 6.75 -8.47
C GLU A 30 -3.47 7.34 -8.53
N ILE A 31 -2.76 7.36 -7.40
CA ILE A 31 -1.44 8.01 -7.34
C ILE A 31 -0.30 7.12 -7.85
N THR A 32 -0.46 5.80 -7.83
CA THR A 32 0.58 4.89 -8.33
C THR A 32 0.33 4.45 -9.76
N ALA A 33 -0.90 4.55 -10.24
CA ALA A 33 -1.34 4.03 -11.53
C ALA A 33 -1.12 2.51 -11.69
N VAL A 34 -1.01 1.79 -10.58
CA VAL A 34 -0.87 0.34 -10.58
C VAL A 34 -2.27 -0.29 -10.64
N ALA A 35 -2.44 -1.31 -11.47
CA ALA A 35 -3.71 -2.04 -11.58
C ALA A 35 -4.12 -2.60 -10.21
N SER A 36 -5.43 -2.62 -9.93
CA SER A 36 -5.92 -2.98 -8.59
C SER A 36 -5.47 -4.37 -8.12
N THR A 37 -5.42 -5.36 -9.01
CA THR A 37 -4.95 -6.70 -8.66
C THR A 37 -3.49 -6.67 -8.20
N ASP A 38 -2.65 -6.00 -8.98
CA ASP A 38 -1.23 -5.89 -8.68
C ASP A 38 -1.00 -5.06 -7.43
N LEU A 39 -1.81 -4.03 -7.24
CA LEU A 39 -1.76 -3.18 -6.07
C LEU A 39 -2.08 -3.97 -4.81
N CYS A 40 -3.14 -4.80 -4.85
CA CYS A 40 -3.51 -5.64 -3.70
C CYS A 40 -2.40 -6.62 -3.33
N MET A 41 -1.77 -7.22 -4.32
CA MET A 41 -0.66 -8.16 -4.07
C MET A 41 0.51 -7.46 -3.40
N ALA A 42 0.87 -6.28 -3.88
CA ALA A 42 1.96 -5.50 -3.30
C ALA A 42 1.62 -5.03 -1.87
N ILE A 43 0.37 -4.64 -1.64
CA ILE A 43 -0.08 -4.23 -0.30
C ILE A 43 0.01 -5.41 0.67
N LEU A 44 -0.40 -6.61 0.26
CA LEU A 44 -0.29 -7.79 1.11
C LEU A 44 1.15 -8.07 1.49
N LEU A 45 2.08 -7.92 0.54
CA LEU A 45 3.50 -8.08 0.81
C LEU A 45 3.98 -7.07 1.86
N LEU A 46 3.57 -5.82 1.72
CA LEU A 46 3.96 -4.76 2.65
C LEU A 46 3.37 -4.97 4.05
N ILE A 47 2.13 -5.47 4.13
CA ILE A 47 1.50 -5.80 5.41
C ILE A 47 2.27 -6.95 6.07
N ARG A 48 2.58 -8.00 5.30
CA ARG A 48 3.33 -9.15 5.81
C ARG A 48 4.70 -8.72 6.37
N ASP A 49 5.34 -7.78 5.70
CA ASP A 49 6.65 -7.29 6.10
C ASP A 49 6.56 -6.19 7.18
N ASN A 50 5.35 -5.93 7.66
CA ASN A 50 5.09 -4.98 8.73
C ASN A 50 5.49 -3.54 8.37
N ARG A 51 5.44 -3.20 7.09
CA ARG A 51 5.79 -1.85 6.60
C ARG A 51 4.59 -0.94 6.50
N ILE A 52 3.40 -1.50 6.27
CA ILE A 52 2.14 -0.77 6.31
C ILE A 52 1.15 -1.55 7.14
N ARG A 53 0.10 -0.88 7.59
CA ARG A 53 -0.98 -1.50 8.33
C ARG A 53 -2.32 -1.17 7.67
N GLN A 54 -3.26 -2.10 7.82
CA GLN A 54 -4.63 -1.96 7.33
C GLN A 54 -5.54 -1.69 8.52
N PHE A 55 -6.48 -0.78 8.36
CA PHE A 55 -7.43 -0.47 9.44
C PHE A 55 -8.74 0.06 8.86
N GLN A 56 -9.80 0.02 9.69
CA GLN A 56 -11.10 0.58 9.32
C GLN A 56 -11.10 2.07 9.56
N CYS A 57 -11.69 2.81 8.63
CA CYS A 57 -11.92 4.24 8.79
C CYS A 57 -13.30 4.57 8.21
N GLU A 58 -13.71 5.82 8.28
CA GLU A 58 -15.02 6.24 7.80
C GLU A 58 -15.23 5.93 6.32
N GLU A 59 -14.17 5.96 5.55
CA GLU A 59 -14.19 5.72 4.11
C GLU A 59 -14.13 4.23 3.76
N GLY A 60 -14.06 3.35 4.77
CA GLY A 60 -13.93 1.92 4.59
C GLY A 60 -12.57 1.43 5.08
N VAL A 61 -11.85 0.67 4.25
CA VAL A 61 -10.53 0.17 4.60
C VAL A 61 -9.47 1.17 4.19
N CYS A 62 -8.57 1.48 5.11
CA CYS A 62 -7.47 2.41 4.88
C CYS A 62 -6.13 1.76 5.19
N TYR A 63 -5.08 2.34 4.64
CA TYR A 63 -3.70 1.88 4.80
C TYR A 63 -2.83 3.04 5.25
N ALA A 64 -1.87 2.76 6.11
CA ALA A 64 -0.94 3.77 6.59
C ALA A 64 0.43 3.14 6.82
N LEU A 65 1.47 3.97 6.76
CA LEU A 65 2.82 3.50 7.07
C LEU A 65 2.91 3.15 8.55
N VAL A 66 3.59 2.04 8.84
CA VAL A 66 3.86 1.64 10.22
C VAL A 66 4.96 2.56 10.76
N LYS A 67 4.70 3.19 11.90
CA LYS A 67 5.71 4.01 12.56
C LYS A 67 6.75 3.12 13.21
N LYS A 68 8.00 3.38 12.89
CA LYS A 68 9.10 2.77 13.62
C LYS A 68 9.27 3.56 14.92
N GLY A 69 8.79 2.97 15.97
CA GLY A 69 8.81 3.59 17.29
C GLY A 69 10.15 3.60 17.91
#